data_22e96a242e870b5518ae2191b452079f
#
_entry.id   22e96a242e870b5518ae2191b452079f
#
_cell.length_a   1.000
_cell.length_b   1.000
_cell.length_c   1.000
_cell.angle_alpha   90.00
_cell.angle_beta   90.00
_cell.angle_gamma   90.00
#
_symmetry.space_group_name_H-M   'P 1'
#
loop_
_entity.id
_entity.type
_entity.pdbx_description
1 polymer ?
#
loop_
_entity_poly.entity_id
_entity_poly.type
_entity_poly.pdbx_seq_one_letter_code
_entity_poly.pdbx_strand_id
1 'polypeptide(L)'
;MKIHLNVVNGMLVEAVETIESLNPATSEPIGRVPVSTKADVDAAIAAARAAQPAWMSLSEEARRAALQRVADVLNENAEYLATWITREQGKPLGGVGPDQIPGSRFEMWGCEVWTRVPANLDLAPEVLFEDETRRDVMHRQPYGVVAAIAPWNWPLLIAIWQIIPALRTGNTVVLKPSELTSICTLEMVRLIAEVLPPGVLNTVSGDGRVGGLLTSHPDVDKILFTGSTATGARISAVAAETVTPTTMELGGNDAAIVLADANPKDIAQNLFWAAFLNMGQTCACIKRLYVPEQLHDELVSELKAIAETLPMGDGLAAGVAMGPIQNRAQYDKVLALVEAARAEGGTVVCGGIAPSGTGNFYPITLVTGLTDGARLVDEEQFGPVLPIIKYGELADAVNSANRLEVGLGASVWSSDLDRAAEVALKIQAGTVWINQHGAIHPMVPFGGIKSSGWGVEFGLEGLKSMTQPHVISIKK
;
A
#
# COMPACT_ATOMS: atom_id res chain seq x y z
N MET A 1 1.41 -29.64 -8.16
CA MET A 1 1.52 -28.17 -7.97
C MET A 1 2.32 -27.92 -6.71
N LYS A 2 3.28 -26.97 -6.72
CA LYS A 2 4.12 -26.65 -5.55
C LYS A 2 3.26 -26.01 -4.44
N ILE A 3 3.51 -26.40 -3.19
CA ILE A 3 2.98 -25.73 -2.00
C ILE A 3 4.07 -24.78 -1.48
N HIS A 4 3.73 -23.52 -1.29
CA HIS A 4 4.62 -22.49 -0.72
C HIS A 4 4.29 -22.37 0.77
N LEU A 5 5.25 -22.63 1.64
CA LEU A 5 5.03 -22.86 3.05
C LEU A 5 5.16 -21.60 3.90
N ASN A 6 4.50 -21.57 5.05
CA ASN A 6 4.75 -20.58 6.09
C ASN A 6 6.13 -20.76 6.72
N VAL A 7 6.67 -19.67 7.25
CA VAL A 7 7.89 -19.68 8.07
C VAL A 7 7.49 -19.41 9.52
N VAL A 8 7.77 -20.36 10.41
CA VAL A 8 7.55 -20.19 11.85
C VAL A 8 8.82 -20.61 12.58
N ASN A 9 9.35 -19.72 13.43
CA ASN A 9 10.58 -19.94 14.17
C ASN A 9 11.79 -20.36 13.28
N GLY A 10 11.88 -19.75 12.09
CA GLY A 10 12.92 -20.05 11.08
C GLY A 10 12.73 -21.37 10.32
N MET A 11 11.63 -22.08 10.55
CA MET A 11 11.34 -23.38 9.92
C MET A 11 10.15 -23.25 8.96
N LEU A 12 10.22 -23.99 7.84
CA LEU A 12 9.08 -24.14 6.93
C LEU A 12 8.04 -25.08 7.54
N VAL A 13 6.78 -24.63 7.60
CA VAL A 13 5.68 -25.36 8.26
C VAL A 13 4.61 -25.73 7.23
N GLU A 14 4.26 -27.02 7.20
CA GLU A 14 3.17 -27.56 6.39
C GLU A 14 1.81 -27.32 7.07
N ALA A 15 0.74 -27.29 6.28
CA ALA A 15 -0.64 -27.25 6.77
C ALA A 15 -1.49 -28.30 6.06
N VAL A 16 -2.57 -28.72 6.72
CA VAL A 16 -3.50 -29.73 6.19
C VAL A 16 -4.36 -29.15 5.08
N GLU A 17 -4.87 -27.94 5.27
CA GLU A 17 -5.69 -27.22 4.28
C GLU A 17 -4.82 -26.27 3.47
N THR A 18 -5.06 -26.21 2.15
CA THR A 18 -4.38 -25.29 1.25
C THR A 18 -5.37 -24.66 0.28
N ILE A 19 -5.12 -23.40 -0.12
CA ILE A 19 -5.85 -22.72 -1.19
C ILE A 19 -4.95 -22.54 -2.41
N GLU A 20 -5.56 -22.45 -3.58
CA GLU A 20 -4.87 -22.19 -4.84
C GLU A 20 -4.69 -20.70 -5.03
N SER A 21 -3.49 -20.30 -5.49
CA SER A 21 -3.25 -18.97 -6.02
C SER A 21 -3.33 -19.00 -7.54
N LEU A 22 -4.02 -18.01 -8.12
CA LEU A 22 -4.30 -17.95 -9.54
C LEU A 22 -3.48 -16.85 -10.23
N ASN A 23 -3.09 -17.10 -11.48
CA ASN A 23 -2.57 -16.04 -12.35
C ASN A 23 -3.75 -15.22 -12.90
N PRO A 24 -3.87 -13.93 -12.62
CA PRO A 24 -4.98 -13.11 -13.10
C PRO A 24 -4.99 -12.90 -14.64
N ALA A 25 -3.87 -13.14 -15.32
CA ALA A 25 -3.78 -13.06 -16.78
C ALA A 25 -4.35 -14.30 -17.49
N THR A 26 -4.24 -15.48 -16.88
CA THR A 26 -4.67 -16.75 -17.50
C THR A 26 -5.80 -17.43 -16.77
N SER A 27 -6.08 -17.04 -15.53
CA SER A 27 -6.99 -17.71 -14.56
C SER A 27 -6.54 -19.12 -14.17
N GLU A 28 -5.30 -19.49 -14.48
CA GLU A 28 -4.73 -20.80 -14.14
C GLU A 28 -4.09 -20.80 -12.75
N PRO A 29 -4.16 -21.92 -12.03
CA PRO A 29 -3.45 -22.08 -10.76
C PRO A 29 -1.92 -22.08 -10.94
N ILE A 30 -1.22 -21.27 -10.15
CA ILE A 30 0.26 -21.15 -10.19
C ILE A 30 0.96 -21.76 -9.00
N GLY A 31 0.24 -22.05 -7.94
CA GLY A 31 0.74 -22.67 -6.71
C GLY A 31 -0.36 -22.85 -5.68
N ARG A 32 0.00 -23.39 -4.53
CA ARG A 32 -0.89 -23.52 -3.36
C ARG A 32 -0.20 -22.94 -2.13
N VAL A 33 -1.00 -22.39 -1.23
CA VAL A 33 -0.53 -21.82 0.04
C VAL A 33 -1.32 -22.42 1.20
N PRO A 34 -0.71 -22.56 2.40
CA PRO A 34 -1.37 -23.09 3.59
C PRO A 34 -2.56 -22.22 4.02
N VAL A 35 -3.56 -22.84 4.62
CA VAL A 35 -4.56 -22.18 5.46
C VAL A 35 -4.22 -22.50 6.91
N SER A 36 -3.67 -21.53 7.61
CA SER A 36 -3.24 -21.70 9.00
C SER A 36 -4.44 -21.93 9.92
N THR A 37 -4.30 -22.92 10.79
CA THR A 37 -5.25 -23.18 11.88
C THR A 37 -5.01 -22.24 13.07
N LYS A 38 -5.89 -22.29 14.08
CA LYS A 38 -5.65 -21.59 15.34
C LYS A 38 -4.32 -22.00 15.98
N ALA A 39 -4.01 -23.31 15.96
CA ALA A 39 -2.76 -23.82 16.53
C ALA A 39 -1.52 -23.29 15.80
N ASP A 40 -1.59 -23.09 14.47
CA ASP A 40 -0.49 -22.51 13.69
C ASP A 40 -0.30 -21.01 14.02
N VAL A 41 -1.39 -20.27 14.20
CA VAL A 41 -1.35 -18.87 14.64
C VAL A 41 -0.77 -18.75 16.05
N ASP A 42 -1.25 -19.57 16.99
CA ASP A 42 -0.74 -19.62 18.36
C ASP A 42 0.78 -19.94 18.37
N ALA A 43 1.22 -20.90 17.56
CA ALA A 43 2.64 -21.26 17.45
C ALA A 43 3.51 -20.14 16.87
N ALA A 44 3.03 -19.42 15.85
CA ALA A 44 3.75 -18.30 15.26
C ALA A 44 3.89 -17.13 16.25
N ILE A 45 2.84 -16.81 16.99
CA ILE A 45 2.85 -15.77 18.02
C ILE A 45 3.74 -16.16 19.19
N ALA A 46 3.69 -17.43 19.65
CA ALA A 46 4.56 -17.94 20.70
C ALA A 46 6.04 -17.88 20.31
N ALA A 47 6.38 -18.22 19.06
CA ALA A 47 7.72 -18.08 18.52
C ALA A 47 8.19 -16.62 18.50
N ALA A 48 7.33 -15.69 18.04
CA ALA A 48 7.60 -14.26 18.05
C ALA A 48 7.83 -13.73 19.48
N ARG A 49 6.96 -14.12 20.43
CA ARG A 49 7.06 -13.72 21.85
C ARG A 49 8.36 -14.24 22.48
N ALA A 50 8.75 -15.48 22.20
CA ALA A 50 9.98 -16.06 22.72
C ALA A 50 11.25 -15.38 22.16
N ALA A 51 11.24 -14.97 20.90
CA ALA A 51 12.38 -14.31 20.25
C ALA A 51 12.53 -12.82 20.62
N GLN A 52 11.45 -12.14 21.01
CA GLN A 52 11.40 -10.71 21.19
C GLN A 52 12.42 -10.15 22.21
N PRO A 53 12.60 -10.73 23.42
CA PRO A 53 13.56 -10.20 24.39
C PRO A 53 15.00 -10.22 23.87
N ALA A 54 15.41 -11.29 23.20
CA ALA A 54 16.76 -11.40 22.62
C ALA A 54 16.95 -10.42 21.48
N TRP A 55 15.96 -10.26 20.60
CA TRP A 55 15.99 -9.29 19.51
C TRP A 55 16.04 -7.85 20.00
N MET A 56 15.23 -7.50 20.99
CA MET A 56 15.21 -6.18 21.63
C MET A 56 16.55 -5.85 22.30
N SER A 57 17.21 -6.84 22.91
CA SER A 57 18.48 -6.64 23.64
C SER A 57 19.69 -6.39 22.74
N LEU A 58 19.57 -6.64 21.42
CA LEU A 58 20.60 -6.27 20.46
C LEU A 58 20.83 -4.75 20.45
N SER A 59 22.08 -4.34 20.23
CA SER A 59 22.36 -2.92 19.98
C SER A 59 21.63 -2.44 18.72
N GLU A 60 21.36 -1.14 18.65
CA GLU A 60 20.80 -0.53 17.43
C GLU A 60 21.61 -0.84 16.18
N GLU A 61 22.94 -0.78 16.31
CA GLU A 61 23.88 -1.10 15.22
C GLU A 61 23.73 -2.55 14.75
N ALA A 62 23.58 -3.51 15.68
CA ALA A 62 23.39 -4.91 15.33
C ALA A 62 22.04 -5.15 14.60
N ARG A 63 20.95 -4.49 15.04
CA ARG A 63 19.66 -4.54 14.33
C ARG A 63 19.76 -3.88 12.96
N ARG A 64 20.39 -2.70 12.84
CA ARG A 64 20.65 -2.05 11.55
C ARG A 64 21.40 -2.98 10.59
N ALA A 65 22.50 -3.59 11.05
CA ALA A 65 23.28 -4.53 10.25
C ALA A 65 22.46 -5.74 9.78
N ALA A 66 21.59 -6.29 10.63
CA ALA A 66 20.70 -7.37 10.24
C ALA A 66 19.71 -6.95 9.13
N LEU A 67 19.12 -5.75 9.25
CA LEU A 67 18.20 -5.23 8.24
C LEU A 67 18.90 -4.84 6.93
N GLN A 68 20.16 -4.40 6.98
CA GLN A 68 20.94 -4.21 5.74
C GLN A 68 21.17 -5.54 5.01
N ARG A 69 21.43 -6.64 5.73
CA ARG A 69 21.49 -7.98 5.10
C ARG A 69 20.15 -8.41 4.51
N VAL A 70 19.03 -8.06 5.14
CA VAL A 70 17.69 -8.26 4.54
C VAL A 70 17.58 -7.54 3.20
N ALA A 71 18.04 -6.27 3.13
CA ALA A 71 18.03 -5.51 1.87
C ALA A 71 18.93 -6.15 0.80
N ASP A 72 20.12 -6.68 1.19
CA ASP A 72 21.00 -7.39 0.26
C ASP A 72 20.31 -8.64 -0.32
N VAL A 73 19.67 -9.45 0.53
CA VAL A 73 18.90 -10.63 0.09
C VAL A 73 17.76 -10.27 -0.85
N LEU A 74 17.02 -9.16 -0.58
CA LEU A 74 15.96 -8.68 -1.46
C LEU A 74 16.51 -8.28 -2.82
N ASN A 75 17.63 -7.55 -2.87
CA ASN A 75 18.26 -7.13 -4.11
C ASN A 75 18.82 -8.32 -4.91
N GLU A 76 19.51 -9.26 -4.26
CA GLU A 76 20.05 -10.46 -4.88
C GLU A 76 18.96 -11.35 -5.51
N ASN A 77 17.75 -11.34 -4.95
CA ASN A 77 16.61 -12.14 -5.41
C ASN A 77 15.53 -11.30 -6.14
N ALA A 78 15.84 -10.06 -6.52
CA ALA A 78 14.85 -9.12 -7.05
C ALA A 78 14.11 -9.66 -8.29
N GLU A 79 14.81 -10.26 -9.26
CA GLU A 79 14.20 -10.78 -10.49
C GLU A 79 13.30 -12.01 -10.21
N TYR A 80 13.73 -12.88 -9.29
CA TYR A 80 12.94 -14.02 -8.87
C TYR A 80 11.63 -13.60 -8.21
N LEU A 81 11.69 -12.67 -7.27
CA LEU A 81 10.52 -12.15 -6.56
C LEU A 81 9.63 -11.31 -7.48
N ALA A 82 10.20 -10.46 -8.34
CA ALA A 82 9.45 -9.70 -9.35
C ALA A 82 8.66 -10.62 -10.28
N THR A 83 9.24 -11.75 -10.68
CA THR A 83 8.54 -12.75 -11.51
C THR A 83 7.34 -13.36 -10.77
N TRP A 84 7.46 -13.63 -9.47
CA TRP A 84 6.34 -14.10 -8.66
C TRP A 84 5.26 -13.04 -8.48
N ILE A 85 5.64 -11.77 -8.23
CA ILE A 85 4.68 -10.66 -8.18
C ILE A 85 3.88 -10.59 -9.50
N THR A 86 4.57 -10.61 -10.64
CA THR A 86 3.90 -10.54 -11.97
C THR A 86 2.93 -11.70 -12.15
N ARG A 87 3.32 -12.92 -11.80
CA ARG A 87 2.45 -14.11 -11.94
C ARG A 87 1.22 -14.07 -11.05
N GLU A 88 1.34 -13.54 -9.84
CA GLU A 88 0.30 -13.64 -8.80
C GLU A 88 -0.54 -12.35 -8.73
N GLN A 89 0.07 -11.19 -8.88
CA GLN A 89 -0.62 -9.89 -8.81
C GLN A 89 -1.04 -9.38 -10.20
N GLY A 90 -0.28 -9.72 -11.23
CA GLY A 90 -0.60 -9.39 -12.62
C GLY A 90 0.08 -8.14 -13.18
N LYS A 91 0.70 -7.28 -12.34
CA LYS A 91 1.43 -6.11 -12.85
C LYS A 91 2.57 -6.53 -13.80
N PRO A 92 2.89 -5.74 -14.83
CA PRO A 92 3.98 -6.04 -15.74
C PRO A 92 5.30 -6.21 -14.99
N LEU A 93 6.20 -7.03 -15.54
CA LEU A 93 7.55 -7.14 -14.99
C LEU A 93 8.27 -5.78 -15.01
N GLY A 94 8.12 -5.04 -16.13
CA GLY A 94 8.52 -3.64 -16.24
C GLY A 94 10.02 -3.41 -16.10
N GLY A 95 10.39 -2.15 -15.82
CA GLY A 95 11.75 -1.70 -15.60
C GLY A 95 11.87 -0.83 -14.34
N VAL A 96 13.06 -0.27 -14.08
CA VAL A 96 13.38 0.49 -12.87
C VAL A 96 13.69 1.97 -13.14
N GLY A 97 14.05 2.34 -14.37
CA GLY A 97 14.40 3.70 -14.73
C GLY A 97 13.21 4.64 -14.90
N PRO A 98 13.42 5.97 -14.92
CA PRO A 98 12.35 6.96 -15.06
C PRO A 98 11.58 6.85 -16.39
N ASP A 99 12.23 6.32 -17.43
CA ASP A 99 11.62 6.10 -18.76
C ASP A 99 11.07 4.67 -18.92
N GLN A 100 11.08 3.89 -17.83
CA GLN A 100 10.60 2.51 -17.84
C GLN A 100 9.18 2.44 -17.27
N ILE A 101 8.40 1.50 -17.76
CA ILE A 101 7.05 1.25 -17.23
C ILE A 101 7.19 0.70 -15.81
N PRO A 102 6.59 1.34 -14.79
CA PRO A 102 6.62 0.83 -13.42
C PRO A 102 5.90 -0.51 -13.32
N GLY A 103 6.57 -1.50 -12.73
CA GLY A 103 6.02 -2.85 -12.59
C GLY A 103 6.60 -3.57 -11.38
N SER A 104 6.70 -4.91 -11.49
CA SER A 104 7.18 -5.74 -10.37
C SER A 104 8.65 -5.48 -10.00
N ARG A 105 9.49 -5.12 -10.97
CA ARG A 105 10.88 -4.70 -10.69
C ARG A 105 10.94 -3.38 -9.92
N PHE A 106 10.02 -2.45 -10.21
CA PHE A 106 9.89 -1.21 -9.44
C PHE A 106 9.46 -1.50 -7.99
N GLU A 107 8.53 -2.46 -7.78
CA GLU A 107 8.15 -2.89 -6.44
C GLU A 107 9.36 -3.47 -5.68
N MET A 108 10.19 -4.29 -6.32
CA MET A 108 11.39 -4.85 -5.70
C MET A 108 12.45 -3.78 -5.38
N TRP A 109 12.66 -2.81 -6.26
CA TRP A 109 13.48 -1.64 -5.94
C TRP A 109 12.94 -0.89 -4.72
N GLY A 110 11.63 -0.70 -4.65
CA GLY A 110 10.97 -0.13 -3.48
C GLY A 110 11.24 -0.94 -2.21
N CYS A 111 11.13 -2.27 -2.26
CA CYS A 111 11.43 -3.14 -1.11
C CYS A 111 12.85 -2.93 -0.58
N GLU A 112 13.85 -2.82 -1.45
CA GLU A 112 15.23 -2.53 -1.04
C GLU A 112 15.34 -1.14 -0.38
N VAL A 113 14.80 -0.10 -1.01
CA VAL A 113 14.88 1.29 -0.53
C VAL A 113 14.19 1.44 0.82
N TRP A 114 12.95 0.91 0.96
CA TRP A 114 12.19 0.94 2.22
C TRP A 114 12.70 -0.04 3.28
N THR A 115 13.69 -0.85 2.97
CA THR A 115 14.49 -1.59 3.96
C THR A 115 15.69 -0.77 4.41
N ARG A 116 16.49 -0.26 3.48
CA ARG A 116 17.75 0.43 3.79
C ARG A 116 17.54 1.76 4.51
N VAL A 117 16.57 2.55 4.08
CA VAL A 117 16.35 3.90 4.64
C VAL A 117 15.86 3.85 6.08
N PRO A 118 14.74 3.17 6.43
CA PRO A 118 14.29 3.07 7.82
C PRO A 118 15.29 2.37 8.75
N ALA A 119 16.06 1.40 8.23
CA ALA A 119 17.12 0.76 9.01
C ALA A 119 18.16 1.77 9.53
N ASN A 120 18.43 2.84 8.78
CA ASN A 120 19.44 3.85 9.12
C ASN A 120 18.91 5.07 9.89
N LEU A 121 17.58 5.18 10.07
CA LEU A 121 17.03 6.28 10.86
C LEU A 121 17.48 6.20 12.33
N ASP A 122 17.79 7.35 12.89
CA ASP A 122 18.20 7.46 14.29
C ASP A 122 16.98 7.65 15.20
N LEU A 123 16.93 6.90 16.29
CA LEU A 123 15.87 6.94 17.30
C LEU A 123 16.48 7.12 18.69
N ALA A 124 17.34 8.15 18.84
CA ALA A 124 18.00 8.45 20.09
C ALA A 124 17.01 8.91 21.17
N PRO A 125 17.33 8.70 22.46
CA PRO A 125 16.60 9.29 23.57
C PRO A 125 16.54 10.82 23.49
N GLU A 126 15.39 11.40 23.81
CA GLU A 126 15.15 12.85 23.77
C GLU A 126 15.15 13.44 25.20
N VAL A 127 15.97 14.44 25.46
CA VAL A 127 15.89 15.21 26.72
C VAL A 127 14.71 16.17 26.59
N LEU A 128 13.65 15.91 27.35
CA LEU A 128 12.42 16.71 27.33
C LEU A 128 12.51 17.94 28.21
N PHE A 129 13.18 17.80 29.35
CA PHE A 129 13.36 18.87 30.34
C PHE A 129 14.64 18.63 31.14
N GLU A 130 15.37 19.70 31.43
CA GLU A 130 16.53 19.65 32.32
C GLU A 130 16.73 21.00 33.00
N ASP A 131 16.84 20.98 34.35
CA ASP A 131 17.24 22.12 35.17
C ASP A 131 18.22 21.67 36.28
N GLU A 132 18.43 22.52 37.27
CA GLU A 132 19.32 22.22 38.41
C GLU A 132 18.81 21.10 39.31
N THR A 133 17.50 20.83 39.30
CA THR A 133 16.82 19.92 40.26
C THR A 133 16.37 18.61 39.62
N ARG A 134 16.15 18.60 38.28
CA ARG A 134 15.52 17.48 37.57
C ARG A 134 16.02 17.34 36.12
N ARG A 135 16.01 16.09 35.62
CA ARG A 135 16.21 15.76 34.24
C ARG A 135 15.21 14.70 33.79
N ASP A 136 14.44 14.97 32.75
CA ASP A 136 13.49 14.05 32.14
C ASP A 136 13.95 13.65 30.74
N VAL A 137 14.07 12.35 30.53
CA VAL A 137 14.53 11.77 29.26
C VAL A 137 13.48 10.81 28.73
N MET A 138 13.04 11.02 27.50
CA MET A 138 12.14 10.10 26.81
C MET A 138 12.92 9.06 26.03
N HIS A 139 12.70 7.80 26.35
CA HIS A 139 13.15 6.63 25.59
C HIS A 139 11.99 6.08 24.78
N ARG A 140 12.30 5.29 23.76
CA ARG A 140 11.34 4.59 22.92
C ARG A 140 11.45 3.08 23.15
N GLN A 141 10.36 2.44 23.60
CA GLN A 141 10.31 1.00 23.82
C GLN A 141 9.43 0.31 22.76
N PRO A 142 9.83 -0.87 22.24
CA PRO A 142 8.98 -1.64 21.34
C PRO A 142 7.68 -2.06 22.05
N TYR A 143 6.64 -2.30 21.26
CA TYR A 143 5.39 -2.89 21.75
C TYR A 143 5.61 -4.35 22.19
N GLY A 144 6.30 -5.14 21.36
CA GLY A 144 6.52 -6.56 21.56
C GLY A 144 6.27 -7.37 20.31
N VAL A 145 5.16 -8.11 20.24
CA VAL A 145 4.73 -8.88 19.07
C VAL A 145 3.78 -8.04 18.22
N VAL A 146 4.14 -7.84 16.96
CA VAL A 146 3.36 -7.07 15.98
C VAL A 146 2.68 -8.04 15.00
N ALA A 147 1.35 -7.96 14.90
CA ALA A 147 0.60 -8.59 13.83
C ALA A 147 0.57 -7.65 12.63
N ALA A 148 1.12 -8.07 11.51
CA ALA A 148 1.15 -7.32 10.25
C ALA A 148 0.27 -8.01 9.21
N ILE A 149 -0.67 -7.28 8.60
CA ILE A 149 -1.60 -7.81 7.59
C ILE A 149 -1.46 -6.98 6.34
N ALA A 150 -0.86 -7.58 5.30
CA ALA A 150 -0.55 -6.93 4.03
C ALA A 150 -1.63 -7.16 2.97
N PRO A 151 -1.85 -6.19 2.06
CA PRO A 151 -2.84 -6.28 0.98
C PRO A 151 -2.27 -7.01 -0.25
N TRP A 152 -3.11 -7.11 -1.29
CA TRP A 152 -2.77 -7.83 -2.52
C TRP A 152 -2.18 -6.95 -3.65
N ASN A 153 -2.32 -5.62 -3.58
CA ASN A 153 -1.98 -4.73 -4.70
C ASN A 153 -0.48 -4.39 -4.83
N TRP A 154 0.21 -4.23 -3.70
CA TRP A 154 1.65 -4.08 -3.58
C TRP A 154 2.17 -5.05 -2.50
N PRO A 155 2.09 -6.37 -2.77
CA PRO A 155 2.17 -7.39 -1.72
C PRO A 155 3.50 -7.41 -0.98
N LEU A 156 4.62 -7.22 -1.67
CA LEU A 156 5.94 -7.23 -1.04
C LEU A 156 6.29 -5.88 -0.44
N LEU A 157 6.04 -4.81 -1.19
CA LEU A 157 6.41 -3.46 -0.77
C LEU A 157 5.69 -3.06 0.52
N ILE A 158 4.37 -3.29 0.61
CA ILE A 158 3.61 -2.95 1.81
C ILE A 158 3.95 -3.91 2.97
N ALA A 159 4.22 -5.18 2.71
CA ALA A 159 4.74 -6.07 3.75
C ALA A 159 6.07 -5.54 4.33
N ILE A 160 6.99 -5.06 3.50
CA ILE A 160 8.25 -4.43 3.92
C ILE A 160 8.00 -3.16 4.74
N TRP A 161 7.04 -2.31 4.34
CA TRP A 161 6.66 -1.12 5.11
C TRP A 161 6.22 -1.43 6.55
N GLN A 162 5.57 -2.58 6.74
CA GLN A 162 5.13 -3.05 8.06
C GLN A 162 6.23 -3.78 8.83
N ILE A 163 6.99 -4.65 8.16
CA ILE A 163 8.01 -5.50 8.79
C ILE A 163 9.21 -4.67 9.29
N ILE A 164 9.77 -3.86 8.40
CA ILE A 164 11.09 -3.24 8.67
C ILE A 164 11.06 -2.24 9.82
N PRO A 165 10.12 -1.29 9.92
CA PRO A 165 10.05 -0.39 11.07
C PRO A 165 9.79 -1.12 12.39
N ALA A 166 8.97 -2.18 12.36
CA ALA A 166 8.70 -2.99 13.54
C ALA A 166 9.98 -3.71 14.02
N LEU A 167 10.71 -4.39 13.12
CA LEU A 167 11.96 -5.06 13.46
C LEU A 167 13.05 -4.07 13.88
N ARG A 168 13.16 -2.91 13.20
CA ARG A 168 14.15 -1.87 13.51
C ARG A 168 14.04 -1.37 14.94
N THR A 169 12.83 -1.28 15.45
CA THR A 169 12.54 -0.78 16.80
C THR A 169 12.55 -1.86 17.88
N GLY A 170 12.89 -3.12 17.54
CA GLY A 170 13.04 -4.21 18.50
C GLY A 170 11.76 -5.03 18.72
N ASN A 171 10.71 -4.83 17.93
CA ASN A 171 9.56 -5.73 17.90
C ASN A 171 9.88 -7.00 17.11
N THR A 172 9.06 -8.04 17.28
CA THR A 172 8.98 -9.21 16.41
C THR A 172 7.67 -9.20 15.63
N VAL A 173 7.62 -9.90 14.50
CA VAL A 173 6.50 -9.80 13.56
C VAL A 173 5.91 -11.17 13.24
N VAL A 174 4.57 -11.24 13.24
CA VAL A 174 3.79 -12.28 12.58
C VAL A 174 3.06 -11.66 11.40
N LEU A 175 3.49 -11.98 10.19
CA LEU A 175 2.95 -11.45 8.94
C LEU A 175 1.86 -12.36 8.39
N LYS A 176 0.71 -11.78 8.03
CA LYS A 176 -0.32 -12.43 7.22
C LYS A 176 -0.41 -11.74 5.85
N PRO A 177 0.03 -12.37 4.76
CA PRO A 177 -0.22 -11.86 3.42
C PRO A 177 -1.71 -11.93 3.06
N SER A 178 -2.13 -11.19 2.03
CA SER A 178 -3.43 -11.43 1.40
C SER A 178 -3.47 -12.83 0.79
N GLU A 179 -4.61 -13.50 0.91
CA GLU A 179 -4.86 -14.80 0.27
C GLU A 179 -4.74 -14.77 -1.26
N LEU A 180 -4.90 -13.57 -1.85
CA LEU A 180 -4.83 -13.34 -3.29
C LEU A 180 -3.39 -13.25 -3.84
N THR A 181 -2.40 -12.97 -2.96
CA THR A 181 -1.00 -12.77 -3.34
C THR A 181 -0.06 -13.31 -2.25
N SER A 182 -0.35 -14.51 -1.75
CA SER A 182 0.43 -15.09 -0.66
C SER A 182 1.77 -15.66 -1.13
N ILE A 183 1.85 -16.23 -2.35
CA ILE A 183 3.07 -16.94 -2.80
C ILE A 183 4.28 -16.02 -2.83
N CYS A 184 4.17 -14.86 -3.49
CA CYS A 184 5.30 -13.93 -3.60
C CYS A 184 5.78 -13.48 -2.21
N THR A 185 4.86 -13.24 -1.27
CA THR A 185 5.18 -12.82 0.10
C THR A 185 5.82 -13.96 0.91
N LEU A 186 5.30 -15.18 0.81
CA LEU A 186 5.90 -16.35 1.48
C LEU A 186 7.31 -16.65 0.95
N GLU A 187 7.54 -16.56 -0.37
CA GLU A 187 8.88 -16.74 -0.94
C GLU A 187 9.83 -15.61 -0.50
N MET A 188 9.38 -14.37 -0.39
CA MET A 188 10.16 -13.27 0.18
C MET A 188 10.55 -13.57 1.63
N VAL A 189 9.58 -13.93 2.48
CA VAL A 189 9.86 -14.18 3.91
C VAL A 189 10.77 -15.41 4.07
N ARG A 190 10.61 -16.45 3.27
CA ARG A 190 11.51 -17.61 3.26
C ARG A 190 12.97 -17.19 3.06
N LEU A 191 13.23 -16.29 2.13
CA LEU A 191 14.58 -15.79 1.83
C LEU A 191 15.13 -14.90 2.95
N ILE A 192 14.37 -13.91 3.40
CA ILE A 192 14.86 -12.95 4.41
C ILE A 192 14.93 -13.56 5.81
N ALA A 193 14.14 -14.59 6.13
CA ALA A 193 14.21 -15.28 7.42
C ALA A 193 15.53 -16.03 7.62
N GLU A 194 16.24 -16.39 6.55
CA GLU A 194 17.55 -17.07 6.62
C GLU A 194 18.65 -16.15 7.22
N VAL A 195 18.47 -14.83 7.15
CA VAL A 195 19.42 -13.84 7.69
C VAL A 195 18.94 -13.16 8.97
N LEU A 196 17.79 -13.55 9.49
CA LEU A 196 17.24 -13.11 10.76
C LEU A 196 17.28 -14.22 11.82
N PRO A 197 17.39 -13.90 13.10
CA PRO A 197 17.26 -14.90 14.15
C PRO A 197 15.89 -15.61 14.10
N PRO A 198 15.82 -16.94 14.36
CA PRO A 198 14.56 -17.66 14.42
C PRO A 198 13.52 -17.00 15.31
N GLY A 199 12.27 -16.93 14.86
CA GLY A 199 11.15 -16.34 15.59
C GLY A 199 11.01 -14.81 15.45
N VAL A 200 12.02 -14.10 14.96
CA VAL A 200 11.94 -12.62 14.79
C VAL A 200 10.91 -12.25 13.72
N LEU A 201 10.82 -13.01 12.65
CA LEU A 201 9.83 -12.89 11.59
C LEU A 201 9.16 -14.22 11.33
N ASN A 202 7.82 -14.26 11.40
CA ASN A 202 7.00 -15.42 11.17
C ASN A 202 5.88 -15.12 10.19
N THR A 203 5.32 -16.14 9.55
CA THR A 203 4.15 -16.01 8.66
C THR A 203 3.03 -16.96 9.02
N VAL A 204 1.81 -16.48 8.84
CA VAL A 204 0.59 -17.29 8.80
C VAL A 204 -0.19 -16.89 7.54
N SER A 205 -0.64 -17.87 6.76
CA SER A 205 -1.37 -17.62 5.51
C SER A 205 -2.79 -18.17 5.57
N GLY A 206 -3.65 -17.67 4.70
CA GLY A 206 -5.07 -18.01 4.63
C GLY A 206 -5.95 -16.77 4.46
N ASP A 207 -7.26 -16.98 4.48
CA ASP A 207 -8.27 -15.95 4.28
C ASP A 207 -8.55 -15.09 5.53
N GLY A 208 -9.68 -14.37 5.51
CA GLY A 208 -10.10 -13.51 6.61
C GLY A 208 -10.32 -14.23 7.96
N ARG A 209 -10.55 -15.55 7.95
CA ARG A 209 -10.65 -16.37 9.18
C ARG A 209 -9.32 -16.34 9.95
N VAL A 210 -8.21 -16.53 9.24
CA VAL A 210 -6.86 -16.48 9.83
C VAL A 210 -6.52 -15.06 10.30
N GLY A 211 -6.92 -14.04 9.54
CA GLY A 211 -6.79 -12.63 9.96
C GLY A 211 -7.52 -12.37 11.28
N GLY A 212 -8.72 -12.90 11.45
CA GLY A 212 -9.49 -12.80 12.71
C GLY A 212 -8.78 -13.48 13.89
N LEU A 213 -8.23 -14.67 13.71
CA LEU A 213 -7.45 -15.38 14.75
C LEU A 213 -6.22 -14.55 15.17
N LEU A 214 -5.52 -13.94 14.22
CA LEU A 214 -4.33 -13.15 14.48
C LEU A 214 -4.66 -11.84 15.21
N THR A 215 -5.71 -11.12 14.77
CA THR A 215 -6.05 -9.80 15.32
C THR A 215 -6.75 -9.85 16.68
N SER A 216 -7.36 -10.99 17.05
CA SER A 216 -7.99 -11.21 18.35
C SER A 216 -7.09 -11.93 19.37
N HIS A 217 -5.84 -12.25 19.00
CA HIS A 217 -4.97 -13.02 19.88
C HIS A 217 -4.45 -12.16 21.04
N PRO A 218 -4.58 -12.62 22.32
CA PRO A 218 -4.22 -11.82 23.50
C PRO A 218 -2.73 -11.47 23.61
N ASP A 219 -1.85 -12.23 22.96
CA ASP A 219 -0.40 -11.99 22.97
C ASP A 219 0.06 -11.15 21.76
N VAL A 220 -0.84 -10.47 21.05
CA VAL A 220 -0.51 -9.45 20.03
C VAL A 220 -0.53 -8.08 20.69
N ASP A 221 0.59 -7.37 20.63
CA ASP A 221 0.77 -6.08 21.29
C ASP A 221 0.48 -4.87 20.37
N LYS A 222 0.50 -5.08 19.05
CA LYS A 222 0.16 -4.05 18.06
C LYS A 222 -0.30 -4.71 16.77
N ILE A 223 -1.26 -4.07 16.08
CA ILE A 223 -1.77 -4.51 14.79
C ILE A 223 -1.46 -3.46 13.72
N LEU A 224 -0.88 -3.90 12.61
CA LEU A 224 -0.70 -3.14 11.38
C LEU A 224 -1.60 -3.74 10.31
N PHE A 225 -2.45 -2.93 9.72
CA PHE A 225 -3.35 -3.38 8.67
C PHE A 225 -3.38 -2.37 7.52
N THR A 226 -3.15 -2.88 6.31
CA THR A 226 -3.37 -2.15 5.06
C THR A 226 -4.40 -2.89 4.22
N GLY A 227 -5.50 -2.23 3.86
CA GLY A 227 -6.57 -2.86 3.09
C GLY A 227 -7.85 -2.04 3.02
N SER A 228 -9.01 -2.71 2.89
CA SER A 228 -10.29 -2.02 2.77
C SER A 228 -10.75 -1.37 4.08
N THR A 229 -11.39 -0.20 3.99
CA THR A 229 -11.98 0.52 5.12
C THR A 229 -12.94 -0.38 5.94
N ALA A 230 -13.76 -1.19 5.28
CA ALA A 230 -14.69 -2.08 5.97
C ALA A 230 -13.99 -3.17 6.80
N THR A 231 -12.84 -3.68 6.35
CA THR A 231 -12.05 -4.65 7.12
C THR A 231 -11.30 -3.97 8.25
N GLY A 232 -10.72 -2.79 8.00
CA GLY A 232 -10.05 -1.99 9.02
C GLY A 232 -10.98 -1.64 10.19
N ALA A 233 -12.22 -1.25 9.90
CA ALA A 233 -13.23 -0.97 10.93
C ALA A 233 -13.53 -2.20 11.81
N ARG A 234 -13.61 -3.41 11.21
CA ARG A 234 -13.81 -4.66 11.98
C ARG A 234 -12.59 -5.00 12.85
N ILE A 235 -11.38 -4.87 12.32
CA ILE A 235 -10.15 -5.09 13.09
C ILE A 235 -10.06 -4.12 14.25
N SER A 236 -10.40 -2.85 14.03
CA SER A 236 -10.39 -1.82 15.06
C SER A 236 -11.37 -2.11 16.18
N ALA A 237 -12.56 -2.62 15.85
CA ALA A 237 -13.55 -3.04 16.85
C ALA A 237 -13.02 -4.19 17.72
N VAL A 238 -12.37 -5.19 17.12
CA VAL A 238 -11.75 -6.31 17.86
C VAL A 238 -10.58 -5.82 18.70
N ALA A 239 -9.69 -5.00 18.15
CA ALA A 239 -8.55 -4.45 18.88
C ALA A 239 -8.96 -3.59 20.10
N ALA A 240 -10.12 -2.93 20.02
CA ALA A 240 -10.64 -2.14 21.13
C ALA A 240 -11.02 -3.00 22.36
N GLU A 241 -11.37 -4.28 22.19
CA GLU A 241 -11.69 -5.19 23.30
C GLU A 241 -10.49 -5.44 24.22
N THR A 242 -9.27 -5.40 23.67
CA THR A 242 -8.01 -5.60 24.39
C THR A 242 -7.18 -4.33 24.51
N VAL A 243 -7.69 -3.20 24.01
CA VAL A 243 -6.97 -1.90 23.94
C VAL A 243 -5.65 -2.04 23.14
N THR A 244 -5.60 -2.94 22.17
CA THR A 244 -4.42 -3.17 21.34
C THR A 244 -4.24 -2.01 20.36
N PRO A 245 -3.08 -1.31 20.37
CA PRO A 245 -2.80 -0.21 19.44
C PRO A 245 -2.80 -0.69 18.00
N THR A 246 -3.33 0.14 17.10
CA THR A 246 -3.39 -0.17 15.67
C THR A 246 -2.77 0.94 14.83
N THR A 247 -2.25 0.57 13.64
CA THR A 247 -2.00 1.48 12.52
C THR A 247 -2.82 0.96 11.35
N MET A 248 -3.68 1.83 10.81
CA MET A 248 -4.66 1.50 9.78
C MET A 248 -4.41 2.35 8.54
N GLU A 249 -3.95 1.71 7.47
CA GLU A 249 -3.84 2.28 6.13
C GLU A 249 -4.95 1.70 5.26
N LEU A 250 -5.95 2.51 4.96
CA LEU A 250 -7.21 2.04 4.38
C LEU A 250 -7.42 2.62 2.97
N GLY A 251 -8.62 2.44 2.41
CA GLY A 251 -8.95 2.95 1.10
C GLY A 251 -8.92 4.47 1.02
N GLY A 252 -8.74 4.99 -0.18
CA GLY A 252 -8.84 6.40 -0.53
C GLY A 252 -9.75 6.59 -1.73
N ASN A 253 -10.03 7.83 -2.07
CA ASN A 253 -10.66 8.22 -3.33
C ASN A 253 -10.08 9.57 -3.76
N ASP A 254 -8.76 9.54 -4.03
CA ASP A 254 -7.91 10.72 -4.12
C ASP A 254 -8.35 11.66 -5.24
N ALA A 255 -8.43 12.93 -4.91
CA ALA A 255 -8.78 13.99 -5.86
C ALA A 255 -7.51 14.67 -6.41
N ALA A 256 -7.47 14.87 -7.72
CA ALA A 256 -6.53 15.77 -8.35
C ALA A 256 -7.28 17.02 -8.86
N ILE A 257 -6.80 18.21 -8.53
CA ILE A 257 -7.36 19.49 -8.98
C ILE A 257 -6.36 20.17 -9.90
N VAL A 258 -6.72 20.33 -11.16
CA VAL A 258 -5.95 21.09 -12.15
C VAL A 258 -6.37 22.56 -12.09
N LEU A 259 -5.44 23.49 -11.91
CA LEU A 259 -5.73 24.92 -11.91
C LEU A 259 -5.73 25.51 -13.34
N ALA A 260 -6.34 26.67 -13.50
CA ALA A 260 -6.57 27.29 -14.81
C ALA A 260 -5.31 27.72 -15.57
N ASP A 261 -4.19 27.85 -14.87
CA ASP A 261 -2.87 28.22 -15.39
C ASP A 261 -2.01 27.01 -15.80
N ALA A 262 -2.47 25.78 -15.55
CA ALA A 262 -1.75 24.56 -15.93
C ALA A 262 -1.80 24.35 -17.46
N ASN A 263 -0.74 23.77 -18.01
CA ASN A 263 -0.70 23.37 -19.42
C ASN A 263 -1.04 21.87 -19.55
N PRO A 264 -2.16 21.48 -20.19
CA PRO A 264 -2.55 20.09 -20.35
C PRO A 264 -1.45 19.17 -20.90
N LYS A 265 -0.67 19.62 -21.87
CA LYS A 265 0.39 18.83 -22.51
C LYS A 265 1.55 18.52 -21.56
N ASP A 266 1.87 19.44 -20.69
CA ASP A 266 2.99 19.31 -19.76
C ASP A 266 2.65 18.36 -18.60
N ILE A 267 1.36 18.27 -18.21
CA ILE A 267 0.92 17.51 -17.04
C ILE A 267 0.29 16.15 -17.38
N ALA A 268 -0.17 15.94 -18.62
CA ALA A 268 -0.96 14.76 -19.01
C ALA A 268 -0.24 13.42 -18.69
N GLN A 269 1.05 13.32 -19.03
CA GLN A 269 1.82 12.10 -18.78
C GLN A 269 1.90 11.76 -17.27
N ASN A 270 2.16 12.75 -16.44
CA ASN A 270 2.26 12.57 -14.98
C ASN A 270 0.88 12.26 -14.36
N LEU A 271 -0.18 12.96 -14.79
CA LEU A 271 -1.56 12.66 -14.37
C LEU A 271 -1.98 11.26 -14.75
N PHE A 272 -1.62 10.83 -15.98
CA PHE A 272 -1.94 9.49 -16.46
C PHE A 272 -1.34 8.40 -15.56
N TRP A 273 -0.03 8.45 -15.32
CA TRP A 273 0.63 7.44 -14.47
C TRP A 273 0.22 7.56 -13.00
N ALA A 274 -0.08 8.76 -12.54
CA ALA A 274 -0.63 8.98 -11.19
C ALA A 274 -2.01 8.33 -11.00
N ALA A 275 -2.80 8.18 -12.07
CA ALA A 275 -4.10 7.50 -12.02
C ALA A 275 -4.00 5.99 -12.29
N PHE A 276 -3.11 5.56 -13.20
CA PHE A 276 -3.14 4.20 -13.75
C PHE A 276 -1.95 3.32 -13.38
N LEU A 277 -1.05 3.79 -12.53
CA LEU A 277 -0.01 2.94 -11.95
C LEU A 277 -0.65 1.66 -11.37
N ASN A 278 -0.07 0.48 -11.70
CA ASN A 278 -0.63 -0.83 -11.32
C ASN A 278 -2.11 -1.00 -11.71
N MET A 279 -2.52 -0.52 -12.89
CA MET A 279 -3.92 -0.52 -13.36
C MET A 279 -4.88 0.25 -12.45
N GLY A 280 -4.42 1.32 -11.78
CA GLY A 280 -5.21 2.05 -10.80
C GLY A 280 -5.48 1.28 -9.50
N GLN A 281 -4.86 0.12 -9.31
CA GLN A 281 -4.98 -0.71 -8.11
C GLN A 281 -4.02 -0.24 -7.00
N THR A 282 -4.03 1.06 -6.73
CA THR A 282 -3.17 1.71 -5.74
C THR A 282 -4.03 2.60 -4.84
N CYS A 283 -3.80 2.52 -3.53
CA CYS A 283 -4.55 3.32 -2.56
C CYS A 283 -4.38 4.82 -2.80
N ALA A 284 -3.13 5.28 -2.95
CA ALA A 284 -2.76 6.66 -3.25
C ALA A 284 -2.53 6.87 -4.75
N CYS A 285 -3.56 6.70 -5.58
CA CYS A 285 -3.57 7.12 -6.98
C CYS A 285 -4.77 8.03 -7.24
N ILE A 286 -4.69 8.85 -8.30
CA ILE A 286 -5.80 9.73 -8.68
C ILE A 286 -7.01 8.89 -9.06
N LYS A 287 -8.13 9.11 -8.39
CA LYS A 287 -9.40 8.43 -8.62
C LYS A 287 -10.51 9.38 -9.07
N ARG A 288 -10.32 10.70 -8.86
CA ARG A 288 -11.21 11.77 -9.29
C ARG A 288 -10.37 12.90 -9.84
N LEU A 289 -10.52 13.25 -11.11
CA LEU A 289 -9.76 14.34 -11.76
C LEU A 289 -10.68 15.52 -12.02
N TYR A 290 -10.48 16.62 -11.29
CA TYR A 290 -11.20 17.88 -11.44
C TYR A 290 -10.44 18.82 -12.35
N VAL A 291 -11.07 19.27 -13.44
CA VAL A 291 -10.45 20.07 -14.50
C VAL A 291 -11.31 21.31 -14.79
N PRO A 292 -10.71 22.52 -14.87
CA PRO A 292 -11.49 23.72 -15.20
C PRO A 292 -12.01 23.62 -16.65
N GLU A 293 -13.20 24.15 -16.89
CA GLU A 293 -13.94 24.01 -18.17
C GLU A 293 -13.08 24.30 -19.40
N GLN A 294 -12.24 25.33 -19.34
CA GLN A 294 -11.41 25.78 -20.47
C GLN A 294 -10.25 24.81 -20.81
N LEU A 295 -9.80 23.96 -19.90
CA LEU A 295 -8.71 22.99 -20.12
C LEU A 295 -9.21 21.57 -20.31
N HIS A 296 -10.48 21.30 -20.01
CA HIS A 296 -11.02 19.95 -19.90
C HIS A 296 -10.87 19.13 -21.19
N ASP A 297 -11.33 19.68 -22.31
CA ASP A 297 -11.41 18.88 -23.54
C ASP A 297 -10.01 18.61 -24.14
N GLU A 298 -9.06 19.56 -23.97
CA GLU A 298 -7.66 19.37 -24.33
C GLU A 298 -7.01 18.30 -23.46
N LEU A 299 -7.17 18.38 -22.13
CA LEU A 299 -6.56 17.39 -21.22
C LEU A 299 -7.16 15.99 -21.42
N VAL A 300 -8.46 15.87 -21.65
CA VAL A 300 -9.10 14.59 -21.99
C VAL A 300 -8.51 14.00 -23.27
N SER A 301 -8.27 14.84 -24.29
CA SER A 301 -7.65 14.40 -25.55
C SER A 301 -6.21 13.89 -25.34
N GLU A 302 -5.40 14.59 -24.55
CA GLU A 302 -4.03 14.18 -24.25
C GLU A 302 -4.00 12.85 -23.45
N LEU A 303 -4.84 12.71 -22.42
CA LEU A 303 -4.94 11.47 -21.63
C LEU A 303 -5.42 10.30 -22.47
N LYS A 304 -6.39 10.53 -23.38
CA LYS A 304 -6.87 9.50 -24.33
C LYS A 304 -5.76 9.05 -25.27
N ALA A 305 -5.00 9.97 -25.83
CA ALA A 305 -3.89 9.65 -26.73
C ALA A 305 -2.86 8.74 -26.05
N ILE A 306 -2.55 8.96 -24.78
CA ILE A 306 -1.67 8.08 -24.00
C ILE A 306 -2.33 6.70 -23.80
N ALA A 307 -3.59 6.66 -23.37
CA ALA A 307 -4.30 5.41 -23.07
C ALA A 307 -4.35 4.45 -24.28
N GLU A 308 -4.57 4.99 -25.47
CA GLU A 308 -4.70 4.22 -26.73
C GLU A 308 -3.37 3.65 -27.26
N THR A 309 -2.22 4.10 -26.75
CA THR A 309 -0.89 3.62 -27.16
C THR A 309 -0.33 2.49 -26.30
N LEU A 310 -0.90 2.23 -25.12
CA LEU A 310 -0.32 1.32 -24.15
C LEU A 310 -0.74 -0.14 -24.38
N PRO A 311 0.21 -1.06 -24.64
CA PRO A 311 -0.09 -2.47 -24.83
C PRO A 311 -0.51 -3.13 -23.53
N MET A 312 -1.66 -3.82 -23.56
CA MET A 312 -2.21 -4.60 -22.44
C MET A 312 -2.02 -6.10 -22.72
N GLY A 313 -1.62 -6.86 -21.70
CA GLY A 313 -1.41 -8.30 -21.84
C GLY A 313 -0.83 -8.95 -20.58
N ASP A 314 -0.37 -10.21 -20.73
CA ASP A 314 0.37 -10.90 -19.66
C ASP A 314 1.64 -10.12 -19.32
N GLY A 315 1.80 -9.77 -18.04
CA GLY A 315 2.91 -8.96 -17.56
C GLY A 315 4.30 -9.57 -17.73
N LEU A 316 4.39 -10.87 -18.01
CA LEU A 316 5.65 -11.55 -18.36
C LEU A 316 6.04 -11.36 -19.83
N ALA A 317 5.12 -10.96 -20.69
CA ALA A 317 5.41 -10.69 -22.08
C ALA A 317 6.18 -9.38 -22.26
N ALA A 318 7.11 -9.36 -23.20
CA ALA A 318 7.90 -8.16 -23.48
C ALA A 318 7.03 -7.03 -24.05
N GLY A 319 7.28 -5.80 -23.60
CA GLY A 319 6.60 -4.59 -24.08
C GLY A 319 5.20 -4.37 -23.52
N VAL A 320 4.69 -5.23 -22.64
CA VAL A 320 3.42 -5.01 -21.96
C VAL A 320 3.56 -3.88 -20.94
N ALA A 321 2.64 -2.91 -21.01
CA ALA A 321 2.56 -1.77 -20.12
C ALA A 321 1.48 -1.92 -19.05
N MET A 322 0.38 -2.59 -19.41
CA MET A 322 -0.81 -2.73 -18.58
C MET A 322 -1.15 -4.22 -18.39
N GLY A 323 -1.21 -4.67 -17.15
CA GLY A 323 -1.58 -6.03 -16.77
C GLY A 323 -3.09 -6.22 -16.59
N PRO A 324 -3.52 -7.38 -16.07
CA PRO A 324 -4.92 -7.62 -15.67
C PRO A 324 -5.25 -6.95 -14.33
N ILE A 325 -6.54 -6.84 -14.02
CA ILE A 325 -7.03 -6.63 -12.66
C ILE A 325 -6.78 -7.92 -11.86
N GLN A 326 -6.25 -7.80 -10.65
CA GLN A 326 -5.71 -8.94 -9.91
C GLN A 326 -6.76 -10.03 -9.61
N ASN A 327 -8.00 -9.69 -9.29
CA ASN A 327 -9.00 -10.68 -8.91
C ASN A 327 -10.37 -10.41 -9.55
N ARG A 328 -11.17 -11.47 -9.62
CA ARG A 328 -12.47 -11.44 -10.28
C ARG A 328 -13.47 -10.51 -9.59
N ALA A 329 -13.49 -10.44 -8.27
CA ALA A 329 -14.40 -9.57 -7.53
C ALA A 329 -14.11 -8.09 -7.82
N GLN A 330 -12.84 -7.72 -7.89
CA GLN A 330 -12.42 -6.36 -8.26
C GLN A 330 -12.72 -6.05 -9.72
N TYR A 331 -12.52 -7.01 -10.61
CA TYR A 331 -12.89 -6.89 -12.02
C TYR A 331 -14.39 -6.64 -12.19
N ASP A 332 -15.25 -7.42 -11.54
CA ASP A 332 -16.70 -7.27 -11.58
C ASP A 332 -17.17 -5.92 -11.00
N LYS A 333 -16.49 -5.44 -9.93
CA LYS A 333 -16.74 -4.10 -9.38
C LYS A 333 -16.46 -3.00 -10.40
N VAL A 334 -15.32 -3.07 -11.11
CA VAL A 334 -14.96 -2.10 -12.14
C VAL A 334 -16.00 -2.09 -13.27
N LEU A 335 -16.41 -3.26 -13.76
CA LEU A 335 -17.47 -3.37 -14.74
C LEU A 335 -18.77 -2.69 -14.28
N ALA A 336 -19.21 -3.00 -13.06
CA ALA A 336 -20.43 -2.44 -12.49
C ALA A 336 -20.38 -0.91 -12.36
N LEU A 337 -19.22 -0.35 -12.01
CA LEU A 337 -19.03 1.10 -11.90
C LEU A 337 -19.08 1.80 -13.27
N VAL A 338 -18.50 1.18 -14.31
CA VAL A 338 -18.55 1.74 -15.68
C VAL A 338 -19.99 1.68 -16.24
N GLU A 339 -20.73 0.62 -16.00
CA GLU A 339 -22.14 0.53 -16.39
C GLU A 339 -23.02 1.53 -15.62
N ALA A 340 -22.78 1.71 -14.33
CA ALA A 340 -23.44 2.75 -13.55
C ALA A 340 -23.14 4.15 -14.10
N ALA A 341 -21.89 4.43 -14.44
CA ALA A 341 -21.50 5.70 -15.04
C ALA A 341 -22.25 6.00 -16.35
N ARG A 342 -22.42 4.98 -17.22
CA ARG A 342 -23.24 5.11 -18.45
C ARG A 342 -24.72 5.41 -18.14
N ALA A 343 -25.28 4.68 -17.16
CA ALA A 343 -26.68 4.87 -16.76
C ALA A 343 -26.93 6.24 -16.10
N GLU A 344 -25.92 6.81 -15.46
CA GLU A 344 -25.93 8.12 -14.81
C GLU A 344 -25.58 9.27 -15.78
N GLY A 345 -25.48 9.00 -17.09
CA GLY A 345 -25.26 10.00 -18.13
C GLY A 345 -23.79 10.27 -18.45
N GLY A 346 -22.86 9.52 -17.90
CA GLY A 346 -21.44 9.62 -18.21
C GLY A 346 -21.11 9.17 -19.63
N THR A 347 -20.15 9.82 -20.24
CA THR A 347 -19.62 9.50 -21.56
C THR A 347 -18.28 8.80 -21.44
N VAL A 348 -18.21 7.55 -21.90
CA VAL A 348 -16.93 6.81 -22.00
C VAL A 348 -16.16 7.31 -23.22
N VAL A 349 -15.03 7.96 -22.98
CA VAL A 349 -14.19 8.60 -24.01
C VAL A 349 -13.26 7.59 -24.71
N CYS A 350 -12.75 6.62 -23.94
CA CYS A 350 -11.98 5.48 -24.43
C CYS A 350 -12.13 4.29 -23.48
N GLY A 351 -11.79 3.10 -23.92
CA GLY A 351 -11.96 1.88 -23.14
C GLY A 351 -13.42 1.48 -22.90
N GLY A 352 -13.74 1.04 -21.71
CA GLY A 352 -15.12 0.75 -21.29
C GLY A 352 -15.73 -0.53 -21.82
N ILE A 353 -14.99 -1.34 -22.57
CA ILE A 353 -15.44 -2.63 -23.12
C ILE A 353 -14.37 -3.68 -22.79
N ALA A 354 -14.76 -4.68 -22.02
CA ALA A 354 -13.88 -5.79 -21.70
C ALA A 354 -13.52 -6.58 -22.97
N PRO A 355 -12.23 -6.93 -23.20
CA PRO A 355 -11.85 -7.78 -24.31
C PRO A 355 -12.43 -9.20 -24.12
N SER A 356 -12.67 -9.89 -25.23
CA SER A 356 -12.99 -11.31 -25.20
C SER A 356 -11.74 -12.13 -24.81
N GLY A 357 -11.91 -13.20 -24.06
CA GLY A 357 -10.83 -14.10 -23.70
C GLY A 357 -10.78 -14.47 -22.23
N THR A 358 -9.69 -15.12 -21.84
CA THR A 358 -9.38 -15.47 -20.43
C THR A 358 -8.64 -14.36 -19.72
N GLY A 359 -8.65 -14.39 -18.39
CA GLY A 359 -7.99 -13.39 -17.55
C GLY A 359 -8.88 -12.17 -17.26
N ASN A 360 -8.42 -11.38 -16.30
CA ASN A 360 -9.18 -10.23 -15.79
C ASN A 360 -8.75 -8.92 -16.50
N PHE A 361 -8.61 -8.95 -17.82
CA PHE A 361 -8.19 -7.78 -18.59
C PHE A 361 -9.33 -6.78 -18.76
N TYR A 362 -9.04 -5.51 -18.46
CA TYR A 362 -9.94 -4.40 -18.67
C TYR A 362 -9.15 -3.17 -19.16
N PRO A 363 -9.59 -2.50 -20.23
CA PRO A 363 -8.81 -1.39 -20.78
C PRO A 363 -8.85 -0.17 -19.88
N ILE A 364 -7.82 0.69 -20.03
CA ILE A 364 -7.86 2.03 -19.46
C ILE A 364 -9.11 2.73 -19.97
N THR A 365 -9.89 3.24 -19.02
CA THR A 365 -11.21 3.81 -19.30
C THR A 365 -11.30 5.23 -18.75
N LEU A 366 -11.56 6.19 -19.62
CA LEU A 366 -11.79 7.59 -19.26
C LEU A 366 -13.29 7.90 -19.40
N VAL A 367 -13.86 8.50 -18.36
CA VAL A 367 -15.29 8.84 -18.32
C VAL A 367 -15.44 10.33 -18.02
N THR A 368 -16.23 11.04 -18.83
CA THR A 368 -16.56 12.45 -18.65
C THR A 368 -18.08 12.64 -18.45
N GLY A 369 -18.51 13.86 -18.13
CA GLY A 369 -19.93 14.21 -17.99
C GLY A 369 -20.59 13.77 -16.69
N LEU A 370 -19.82 13.21 -15.75
CA LEU A 370 -20.29 12.91 -14.40
C LEU A 370 -20.06 14.09 -13.45
N THR A 371 -20.83 14.09 -12.37
CA THR A 371 -20.70 15.03 -11.25
C THR A 371 -20.64 14.29 -9.92
N ASP A 372 -20.41 15.00 -8.85
CA ASP A 372 -20.54 14.49 -7.48
C ASP A 372 -21.89 13.79 -7.27
N GLY A 373 -21.91 12.68 -6.56
CA GLY A 373 -23.07 11.84 -6.35
C GLY A 373 -23.17 10.65 -7.32
N ALA A 374 -22.48 10.70 -8.47
CA ALA A 374 -22.38 9.54 -9.36
C ALA A 374 -21.51 8.46 -8.72
N ARG A 375 -21.91 7.19 -8.87
CA ARG A 375 -21.22 6.07 -8.22
C ARG A 375 -19.75 5.98 -8.56
N LEU A 376 -19.37 6.19 -9.82
CA LEU A 376 -17.98 6.16 -10.26
C LEU A 376 -17.14 7.29 -9.66
N VAL A 377 -17.74 8.41 -9.28
CA VAL A 377 -17.08 9.54 -8.61
C VAL A 377 -16.95 9.30 -7.11
N ASP A 378 -17.98 8.73 -6.48
CA ASP A 378 -18.07 8.63 -5.02
C ASP A 378 -17.52 7.33 -4.46
N GLU A 379 -17.58 6.23 -5.23
CA GLU A 379 -17.05 4.93 -4.81
C GLU A 379 -15.62 4.73 -5.34
N GLU A 380 -14.69 4.34 -4.47
CA GLU A 380 -13.33 3.97 -4.88
C GLU A 380 -13.35 2.83 -5.90
N GLN A 381 -12.95 3.09 -7.14
CA GLN A 381 -12.96 2.08 -8.21
C GLN A 381 -11.84 1.06 -8.09
N PHE A 382 -10.66 1.48 -7.61
CA PHE A 382 -9.47 0.64 -7.43
C PHE A 382 -9.16 -0.21 -8.68
N GLY A 383 -9.16 0.44 -9.84
CA GLY A 383 -9.04 -0.18 -11.16
C GLY A 383 -8.82 0.84 -12.27
N PRO A 384 -8.71 0.41 -13.53
CA PRO A 384 -8.26 1.25 -14.64
C PRO A 384 -9.36 2.19 -15.19
N VAL A 385 -10.07 2.88 -14.32
CA VAL A 385 -11.16 3.79 -14.70
C VAL A 385 -10.98 5.13 -14.00
N LEU A 386 -11.04 6.24 -14.75
CA LEU A 386 -10.90 7.58 -14.23
C LEU A 386 -12.08 8.47 -14.66
N PRO A 387 -12.90 8.97 -13.73
CA PRO A 387 -13.82 10.07 -13.98
C PRO A 387 -13.06 11.39 -14.05
N ILE A 388 -13.34 12.17 -15.11
CA ILE A 388 -12.78 13.50 -15.35
C ILE A 388 -13.95 14.49 -15.28
N ILE A 389 -13.91 15.34 -14.27
CA ILE A 389 -15.02 16.17 -13.83
C ILE A 389 -14.72 17.64 -14.16
N LYS A 390 -15.63 18.29 -14.88
CA LYS A 390 -15.53 19.75 -15.13
C LYS A 390 -15.88 20.53 -13.87
N TYR A 391 -15.16 21.62 -13.63
CA TYR A 391 -15.56 22.62 -12.64
C TYR A 391 -15.49 24.04 -13.21
N GLY A 392 -16.37 24.93 -12.75
CA GLY A 392 -16.34 26.36 -13.06
C GLY A 392 -15.50 27.13 -12.04
N GLU A 393 -15.91 27.10 -10.78
CA GLU A 393 -15.24 27.82 -9.71
C GLU A 393 -14.30 26.89 -8.91
N LEU A 394 -13.08 27.35 -8.65
CA LEU A 394 -12.08 26.57 -7.91
C LEU A 394 -12.57 26.15 -6.51
N ALA A 395 -13.38 26.99 -5.87
CA ALA A 395 -13.96 26.68 -4.56
C ALA A 395 -14.84 25.43 -4.60
N ASP A 396 -15.58 25.20 -5.71
CA ASP A 396 -16.42 24.02 -5.87
C ASP A 396 -15.56 22.75 -5.99
N ALA A 397 -14.45 22.81 -6.77
CA ALA A 397 -13.52 21.68 -6.87
C ALA A 397 -12.88 21.31 -5.51
N VAL A 398 -12.53 22.30 -4.68
CA VAL A 398 -12.01 22.08 -3.33
C VAL A 398 -13.09 21.47 -2.42
N ASN A 399 -14.33 21.97 -2.49
CA ASN A 399 -15.44 21.39 -1.73
C ASN A 399 -15.73 19.95 -2.14
N SER A 400 -15.73 19.65 -3.43
CA SER A 400 -15.89 18.31 -3.99
C SER A 400 -14.78 17.36 -3.58
N ALA A 401 -13.52 17.83 -3.57
CA ALA A 401 -12.39 17.05 -3.09
C ALA A 401 -12.56 16.64 -1.62
N ASN A 402 -13.09 17.52 -0.79
CA ASN A 402 -13.26 17.34 0.66
C ASN A 402 -14.54 16.60 1.07
N ARG A 403 -15.48 16.39 0.15
CA ARG A 403 -16.85 15.95 0.43
C ARG A 403 -16.92 14.52 1.01
N LEU A 404 -16.03 13.65 0.57
CA LEU A 404 -16.08 12.23 0.96
C LEU A 404 -15.51 11.98 2.36
N GLU A 405 -15.97 10.90 2.95
CA GLU A 405 -15.52 10.44 4.29
C GLU A 405 -14.13 9.78 4.27
N VAL A 406 -13.39 9.90 3.17
CA VAL A 406 -12.02 9.42 3.00
C VAL A 406 -11.08 10.57 2.70
N GLY A 407 -9.80 10.44 3.05
CA GLY A 407 -8.79 11.45 2.84
C GLY A 407 -7.38 10.86 2.97
N LEU A 408 -6.99 10.02 1.99
CA LEU A 408 -5.65 9.44 1.96
C LEU A 408 -4.67 10.40 1.29
N GLY A 409 -4.90 10.71 0.03
CA GLY A 409 -4.08 11.61 -0.74
C GLY A 409 -4.90 12.58 -1.60
N ALA A 410 -4.23 13.61 -2.10
CA ALA A 410 -4.76 14.53 -3.12
C ALA A 410 -3.62 15.21 -3.86
N SER A 411 -3.91 15.87 -4.98
CA SER A 411 -2.91 16.69 -5.67
C SER A 411 -3.49 17.95 -6.29
N VAL A 412 -2.62 18.96 -6.43
CA VAL A 412 -2.92 20.23 -7.10
C VAL A 412 -1.91 20.46 -8.23
N TRP A 413 -2.40 20.81 -9.40
CA TRP A 413 -1.60 20.95 -10.63
C TRP A 413 -1.68 22.37 -11.15
N SER A 414 -0.55 23.07 -11.18
CA SER A 414 -0.46 24.51 -11.50
C SER A 414 0.96 24.88 -11.95
N SER A 415 1.10 25.88 -12.76
CA SER A 415 2.39 26.52 -13.04
C SER A 415 2.82 27.48 -11.92
N ASP A 416 1.88 27.95 -11.10
CA ASP A 416 2.09 28.81 -9.93
C ASP A 416 2.13 27.95 -8.65
N LEU A 417 3.34 27.71 -8.13
CA LEU A 417 3.56 26.85 -6.96
C LEU A 417 3.00 27.46 -5.66
N ASP A 418 3.03 28.78 -5.51
CA ASP A 418 2.53 29.44 -4.31
C ASP A 418 1.00 29.33 -4.26
N ARG A 419 0.34 29.56 -5.38
CA ARG A 419 -1.11 29.36 -5.50
C ARG A 419 -1.50 27.88 -5.30
N ALA A 420 -0.73 26.97 -5.85
CA ALA A 420 -0.96 25.55 -5.64
C ALA A 420 -0.85 25.17 -4.15
N ALA A 421 0.12 25.72 -3.43
CA ALA A 421 0.30 25.50 -1.99
C ALA A 421 -0.88 26.06 -1.18
N GLU A 422 -1.38 27.26 -1.51
CA GLU A 422 -2.58 27.84 -0.87
C GLU A 422 -3.83 26.96 -1.06
N VAL A 423 -3.98 26.33 -2.24
CA VAL A 423 -5.08 25.40 -2.51
C VAL A 423 -4.87 24.09 -1.76
N ALA A 424 -3.66 23.54 -1.77
CA ALA A 424 -3.32 22.29 -1.10
C ALA A 424 -3.63 22.35 0.41
N LEU A 425 -3.38 23.46 1.08
CA LEU A 425 -3.71 23.69 2.49
C LEU A 425 -5.21 23.63 2.82
N LYS A 426 -6.08 23.72 1.82
CA LYS A 426 -7.54 23.64 1.99
C LYS A 426 -8.09 22.23 1.76
N ILE A 427 -7.26 21.31 1.30
CA ILE A 427 -7.67 19.92 0.98
C ILE A 427 -7.49 19.04 2.22
N GLN A 428 -8.52 18.28 2.54
CA GLN A 428 -8.56 17.36 3.68
C GLN A 428 -8.06 15.96 3.25
N ALA A 429 -6.75 15.81 3.19
CA ALA A 429 -6.06 14.54 2.94
C ALA A 429 -4.81 14.44 3.80
N GLY A 430 -4.34 13.22 4.06
CA GLY A 430 -3.12 12.98 4.82
C GLY A 430 -1.88 13.53 4.11
N THR A 431 -1.83 13.39 2.79
CA THR A 431 -0.78 13.98 1.95
C THR A 431 -1.40 14.71 0.75
N VAL A 432 -0.94 15.94 0.49
CA VAL A 432 -1.31 16.69 -0.72
C VAL A 432 -0.05 17.02 -1.50
N TRP A 433 0.02 16.53 -2.74
CA TRP A 433 1.14 16.77 -3.64
C TRP A 433 0.89 17.96 -4.58
N ILE A 434 1.95 18.59 -5.05
CA ILE A 434 1.90 19.64 -6.07
C ILE A 434 2.65 19.16 -7.30
N ASN A 435 2.00 19.20 -8.47
CA ASN A 435 2.51 18.76 -9.77
C ASN A 435 3.05 17.31 -9.83
N GLN A 436 2.61 16.49 -8.91
CA GLN A 436 2.86 15.06 -8.81
C GLN A 436 1.73 14.42 -7.99
N HIS A 437 1.63 13.09 -7.97
CA HIS A 437 0.70 12.39 -7.10
C HIS A 437 1.23 11.00 -6.77
N GLY A 438 1.00 10.51 -5.56
CA GLY A 438 1.47 9.20 -5.12
C GLY A 438 3.00 9.10 -5.01
N ALA A 439 3.71 10.21 -5.04
CA ALA A 439 5.16 10.27 -4.88
C ALA A 439 5.52 10.12 -3.39
N ILE A 440 5.34 8.91 -2.85
CA ILE A 440 5.71 8.58 -1.48
C ILE A 440 7.23 8.41 -1.37
N HIS A 441 7.77 8.77 -0.19
CA HIS A 441 9.19 8.75 0.06
C HIS A 441 9.49 8.16 1.45
N PRO A 442 10.52 7.28 1.60
CA PRO A 442 10.76 6.57 2.86
C PRO A 442 11.14 7.47 4.06
N MET A 443 11.49 8.72 3.81
CA MET A 443 11.81 9.72 4.85
C MET A 443 10.62 10.62 5.22
N VAL A 444 9.53 10.59 4.44
CA VAL A 444 8.39 11.49 4.61
C VAL A 444 7.21 10.73 5.21
N PRO A 445 6.65 11.17 6.34
CA PRO A 445 5.49 10.53 6.93
C PRO A 445 4.33 10.41 5.95
N PHE A 446 3.66 9.26 5.95
CA PHE A 446 2.49 8.96 5.13
C PHE A 446 1.40 8.34 6.01
N GLY A 447 0.17 8.71 5.77
CA GLY A 447 -1.00 8.18 6.45
C GLY A 447 -2.27 8.93 6.07
N GLY A 448 -3.41 8.25 6.18
CA GLY A 448 -4.71 8.80 5.87
C GLY A 448 -5.35 9.56 7.05
N ILE A 449 -6.35 10.37 6.72
CA ILE A 449 -7.29 10.98 7.68
C ILE A 449 -8.71 10.49 7.41
N LYS A 450 -9.67 10.84 8.26
CA LYS A 450 -11.05 10.38 8.16
C LYS A 450 -11.11 8.84 8.13
N SER A 451 -11.94 8.25 7.25
CA SER A 451 -12.06 6.81 7.08
C SER A 451 -10.95 6.15 6.24
N SER A 452 -9.95 6.92 5.80
CA SER A 452 -8.73 6.38 5.20
C SER A 452 -7.74 5.82 6.22
N GLY A 453 -8.02 5.98 7.52
CA GLY A 453 -7.27 5.33 8.58
C GLY A 453 -6.69 6.29 9.60
N TRP A 454 -5.81 5.75 10.43
CA TRP A 454 -5.05 6.47 11.46
C TRP A 454 -3.72 5.80 11.73
N GLY A 455 -2.82 6.56 12.31
CA GLY A 455 -1.43 6.20 12.44
C GLY A 455 -0.62 6.79 11.31
N VAL A 456 0.67 6.52 11.33
CA VAL A 456 1.63 7.06 10.38
C VAL A 456 2.65 5.99 10.02
N GLU A 457 2.93 5.86 8.75
CA GLU A 457 4.04 5.08 8.21
C GLU A 457 5.16 6.03 7.74
N PHE A 458 6.35 5.52 7.51
CA PHE A 458 7.56 6.16 6.99
C PHE A 458 8.14 7.31 7.83
N GLY A 459 9.37 7.64 7.50
CA GLY A 459 10.15 8.66 8.18
C GLY A 459 10.37 8.33 9.67
N LEU A 460 10.81 9.33 10.38
CA LEU A 460 11.04 9.19 11.83
C LEU A 460 9.72 8.99 12.60
N GLU A 461 8.63 9.62 12.17
CA GLU A 461 7.32 9.48 12.80
C GLU A 461 6.74 8.07 12.61
N GLY A 462 6.88 7.47 11.41
CA GLY A 462 6.53 6.07 11.18
C GLY A 462 7.36 5.11 12.02
N LEU A 463 8.65 5.39 12.22
CA LEU A 463 9.50 4.60 13.11
C LEU A 463 9.07 4.74 14.59
N LYS A 464 8.77 5.96 15.04
CA LYS A 464 8.25 6.24 16.38
C LYS A 464 6.91 5.54 16.63
N SER A 465 6.06 5.41 15.60
CA SER A 465 4.75 4.74 15.70
C SER A 465 4.85 3.24 16.06
N MET A 466 6.02 2.63 15.86
CA MET A 466 6.32 1.24 16.26
C MET A 466 6.83 1.12 17.69
N THR A 467 6.77 2.19 18.47
CA THR A 467 7.29 2.27 19.84
C THR A 467 6.31 2.97 20.77
N GLN A 468 6.50 2.74 22.06
CA GLN A 468 5.82 3.46 23.14
C GLN A 468 6.79 4.44 23.82
N PRO A 469 6.32 5.65 24.21
CA PRO A 469 7.12 6.56 25.01
C PRO A 469 7.39 5.98 26.41
N HIS A 470 8.62 6.04 26.86
CA HIS A 470 9.05 5.66 28.21
C HIS A 470 9.89 6.79 28.82
N VAL A 471 9.30 7.53 29.73
CA VAL A 471 9.97 8.68 30.35
C VAL A 471 10.66 8.26 31.64
N ILE A 472 11.96 8.56 31.73
CA ILE A 472 12.73 8.43 32.97
C ILE A 472 12.92 9.84 33.52
N SER A 473 12.38 10.09 34.72
CA SER A 473 12.51 11.33 35.47
C SER A 473 13.54 11.17 36.59
N ILE A 474 14.61 11.94 36.54
CA ILE A 474 15.74 11.85 37.44
C ILE A 474 15.74 13.12 38.31
N LYS A 475 15.64 12.98 39.61
CA LYS A 475 15.90 14.06 40.56
C LYS A 475 17.43 14.22 40.68
N LYS A 476 17.93 15.44 40.50
CA LYS A 476 19.35 15.76 40.70
C LYS A 476 19.69 16.05 42.18
#